data_fedbfa64ad9f9c5674a89ad07c3d1353
#
_entry.id   fedbfa64ad9f9c5674a89ad07c3d1353
#
_cell.length_a   1.000
_cell.length_b   1.000
_cell.length_c   1.000
_cell.angle_alpha   90.00
_cell.angle_beta   90.00
_cell.angle_gamma   90.00
#
_symmetry.space_group_name_H-M   'P 1'
#
loop_
_entity.id
_entity.type
_entity.pdbx_description
1 polymer ?
#
loop_
_entity_poly.entity_id
_entity_poly.type
_entity_poly.pdbx_seq_one_letter_code
_entity_poly.pdbx_strand_id
1 'polypeptide(L)'
;MSKKSEKNKVLLLSNPFVRQINAISNPTLLRLIWTNEALQIDFGYPTRSIYINGGWVNFGANAYLENVKNGKKYRLLSADNIVLSPDKVEFDYNKARLFFSIRFEPIPLEESVYNLFESDGRTENDFFYTGIHFNPKELLEVV
;
A
#
# COMPACT_ATOMS: atom_id res chain seq x y z
N MET A 1 31.49 2.11 -6.43
CA MET A 1 30.87 1.13 -7.28
C MET A 1 29.39 1.31 -7.38
N SER A 2 28.90 1.22 -8.57
CA SER A 2 27.50 1.45 -8.84
C SER A 2 26.56 0.48 -8.10
N LYS A 3 26.95 -0.76 -7.93
CA LYS A 3 26.11 -1.75 -7.25
C LYS A 3 25.76 -1.34 -5.83
N LYS A 4 26.72 -0.78 -5.12
CA LYS A 4 26.48 -0.35 -3.75
C LYS A 4 25.54 0.84 -3.70
N SER A 5 25.72 1.79 -4.61
CA SER A 5 24.80 2.92 -4.72
C SER A 5 23.37 2.45 -5.03
N GLU A 6 23.24 1.52 -5.95
CA GLU A 6 21.93 1.02 -6.33
C GLU A 6 21.24 0.31 -5.18
N LYS A 7 21.99 -0.43 -4.36
CA LYS A 7 21.43 -1.11 -3.20
C LYS A 7 20.79 -0.15 -2.22
N ASN A 8 21.36 1.04 -2.10
CA ASN A 8 20.88 2.02 -1.12
C ASN A 8 19.97 3.06 -1.75
N LYS A 9 19.58 2.85 -3.01
CA LYS A 9 18.76 3.81 -3.70
C LYS A 9 17.32 3.74 -3.17
N VAL A 10 16.76 4.91 -2.90
CA VAL A 10 15.38 5.05 -2.45
C VAL A 10 14.68 5.98 -3.44
N LEU A 11 13.64 5.49 -4.06
CA LEU A 11 12.89 6.25 -5.06
C LEU A 11 11.47 6.45 -4.56
N LEU A 12 10.97 7.67 -4.73
CA LEU A 12 9.69 8.09 -4.20
C LEU A 12 8.75 8.52 -5.32
N LEU A 13 7.53 8.01 -5.28
CA LEU A 13 6.45 8.46 -6.16
C LEU A 13 5.29 8.93 -5.29
N SER A 14 5.03 10.24 -5.30
CA SER A 14 3.92 10.84 -4.55
C SER A 14 2.67 10.84 -5.40
N ASN A 15 1.54 10.60 -4.74
CA ASN A 15 0.22 10.62 -5.39
C ASN A 15 0.19 9.79 -6.66
N PRO A 16 0.54 8.49 -6.57
CA PRO A 16 0.53 7.64 -7.75
C PRO A 16 -0.88 7.55 -8.33
N PHE A 17 -0.95 7.42 -9.64
CA PHE A 17 -2.23 7.22 -10.28
C PHE A 17 -2.79 5.86 -9.91
N VAL A 18 -4.02 5.84 -9.39
CA VAL A 18 -4.74 4.61 -9.06
C VAL A 18 -6.05 4.68 -9.82
N ARG A 19 -6.26 3.70 -10.71
CA ARG A 19 -7.40 3.73 -11.61
C ARG A 19 -8.72 3.63 -10.86
N GLN A 20 -8.76 2.80 -9.85
CA GLN A 20 -10.01 2.56 -9.15
C GLN A 20 -9.73 2.24 -7.69
N ILE A 21 -10.32 3.03 -6.82
CA ILE A 21 -10.34 2.73 -5.41
C ILE A 21 -11.77 2.27 -5.12
N ASN A 22 -11.86 1.07 -4.61
CA ASN A 22 -13.16 0.46 -4.39
C ASN A 22 -13.67 0.82 -3.01
N ALA A 23 -14.79 1.45 -2.94
CA ALA A 23 -15.49 1.75 -1.71
C ALA A 23 -14.97 2.97 -0.96
N ILE A 24 -15.89 3.57 -0.25
CA ILE A 24 -15.67 4.77 0.56
C ILE A 24 -14.72 4.50 1.72
N SER A 25 -14.69 3.28 2.20
CA SER A 25 -13.92 2.91 3.40
C SER A 25 -12.44 2.61 3.11
N ASN A 26 -12.03 2.60 1.85
CA ASN A 26 -10.62 2.33 1.54
C ASN A 26 -9.72 3.46 2.02
N PRO A 27 -8.57 3.13 2.61
CA PRO A 27 -7.56 4.15 2.87
C PRO A 27 -7.12 4.81 1.59
N THR A 28 -6.67 6.05 1.69
CA THR A 28 -6.10 6.77 0.55
C THR A 28 -4.66 6.32 0.36
N LEU A 29 -4.33 5.86 -0.84
CA LEU A 29 -2.97 5.53 -1.19
C LEU A 29 -2.22 6.84 -1.46
N LEU A 30 -1.18 7.10 -0.67
CA LEU A 30 -0.51 8.39 -0.68
C LEU A 30 0.77 8.39 -1.51
N ARG A 31 1.57 7.33 -1.41
CA ARG A 31 2.85 7.29 -2.12
C ARG A 31 3.42 5.89 -2.16
N LEU A 32 4.31 5.68 -3.13
CA LEU A 32 5.10 4.46 -3.25
C LEU A 32 6.55 4.80 -2.96
N ILE A 33 7.23 3.92 -2.24
CA ILE A 33 8.66 4.06 -1.99
C ILE A 33 9.33 2.78 -2.46
N TRP A 34 10.17 2.90 -3.47
CA TRP A 34 10.88 1.78 -4.06
C TRP A 34 12.28 1.66 -3.50
N THR A 35 12.63 0.45 -3.06
CA THR A 35 14.01 0.10 -2.75
C THR A 35 14.28 -1.28 -3.32
N ASN A 36 15.56 -1.69 -3.30
CA ASN A 36 15.91 -3.03 -3.74
C ASN A 36 15.36 -4.13 -2.84
N GLU A 37 14.93 -3.77 -1.64
CA GLU A 37 14.51 -4.76 -0.65
C GLU A 37 13.01 -4.87 -0.50
N ALA A 38 12.28 -3.85 -0.89
CA ALA A 38 10.82 -3.86 -0.73
C ALA A 38 10.17 -2.73 -1.51
N LEU A 39 8.90 -2.91 -1.82
CA LEU A 39 8.06 -1.80 -2.24
C LEU A 39 7.18 -1.41 -1.07
N GLN A 40 7.34 -0.18 -0.59
CA GLN A 40 6.52 0.35 0.49
C GLN A 40 5.41 1.20 -0.08
N ILE A 41 4.21 1.02 0.45
CA ILE A 41 3.06 1.86 0.09
C ILE A 41 2.57 2.51 1.37
N ASP A 42 2.45 3.85 1.33
CA ASP A 42 1.97 4.62 2.46
C ASP A 42 0.52 4.99 2.24
N PHE A 43 -0.27 4.85 3.29
CA PHE A 43 -1.71 5.11 3.27
C PHE A 43 -2.10 6.11 4.33
N GLY A 44 -3.19 6.86 4.05
CA GLY A 44 -3.87 7.65 5.04
C GLY A 44 -5.29 7.16 5.18
N TYR A 45 -5.73 6.91 6.39
CA TYR A 45 -7.06 6.41 6.65
C TYR A 45 -7.80 7.39 7.57
N PRO A 46 -8.56 8.34 6.98
CA PRO A 46 -9.35 9.24 7.79
C PRO A 46 -10.57 8.50 8.35
N THR A 47 -10.80 8.62 9.64
CA THR A 47 -12.02 8.08 10.20
C THR A 47 -13.18 8.97 9.77
N ARG A 48 -14.32 8.36 9.53
CA ARG A 48 -15.46 9.07 8.98
C ARG A 48 -16.52 9.28 10.05
N SER A 49 -17.47 10.16 9.73
CA SER A 49 -18.57 10.44 10.66
C SER A 49 -19.37 9.21 11.04
N ILE A 50 -19.32 8.15 10.24
CA ILE A 50 -19.99 6.91 10.60
C ILE A 50 -19.35 6.24 11.82
N TYR A 51 -18.15 6.67 12.21
CA TYR A 51 -17.46 6.12 13.38
C TYR A 51 -17.63 7.02 14.59
N ILE A 52 -18.83 7.52 14.80
CA ILE A 52 -19.09 8.45 15.92
C ILE A 52 -18.65 7.87 17.26
N ASN A 53 -18.87 6.59 17.46
CA ASN A 53 -18.50 5.88 18.68
C ASN A 53 -17.19 5.11 18.56
N GLY A 54 -16.36 5.49 17.58
CA GLY A 54 -15.12 4.81 17.34
C GLY A 54 -15.25 3.69 16.34
N GLY A 55 -14.18 3.00 16.09
CA GLY A 55 -14.13 1.90 15.13
C GLY A 55 -12.81 1.16 15.20
N TRP A 56 -12.51 0.40 14.18
CA TRP A 56 -11.26 -0.36 14.13
C TRP A 56 -10.80 -0.52 12.68
N VAL A 57 -9.51 -0.81 12.52
CA VAL A 57 -8.95 -1.09 11.22
C VAL A 57 -7.81 -2.10 11.37
N ASN A 58 -7.65 -2.94 10.37
CA ASN A 58 -6.48 -3.79 10.22
C ASN A 58 -6.22 -3.98 8.74
N PHE A 59 -5.17 -4.73 8.42
CA PHE A 59 -4.82 -5.03 7.05
C PHE A 59 -4.64 -6.53 6.91
N GLY A 60 -4.95 -7.07 5.74
CA GLY A 60 -4.89 -8.52 5.53
C GLY A 60 -3.45 -9.03 5.54
N ALA A 61 -3.20 -10.02 6.41
CA ALA A 61 -1.86 -10.61 6.53
C ALA A 61 -1.42 -11.32 5.25
N ASN A 62 -2.37 -11.72 4.41
CA ASN A 62 -2.09 -12.43 3.16
C ASN A 62 -2.20 -11.51 1.94
N ALA A 63 -2.11 -10.22 2.16
CA ALA A 63 -2.20 -9.24 1.08
C ALA A 63 -1.06 -9.42 0.07
N TYR A 64 -1.32 -9.03 -1.16
CA TYR A 64 -0.31 -9.11 -2.21
C TYR A 64 -0.60 -8.08 -3.30
N LEU A 65 0.47 -7.72 -4.00
CA LEU A 65 0.37 -6.98 -5.25
C LEU A 65 0.42 -7.98 -6.39
N GLU A 66 -0.35 -7.73 -7.43
CA GLU A 66 -0.30 -8.55 -8.62
C GLU A 66 0.01 -7.68 -9.83
N ASN A 67 1.05 -8.03 -10.57
CA ASN A 67 1.38 -7.36 -11.82
C ASN A 67 0.30 -7.71 -12.85
N VAL A 68 -0.34 -6.70 -13.37
CA VAL A 68 -1.48 -6.90 -14.29
C VAL A 68 -1.06 -7.59 -15.57
N LYS A 69 0.17 -7.34 -16.03
CA LYS A 69 0.65 -7.84 -17.30
C LYS A 69 1.02 -9.31 -17.27
N ASN A 70 1.71 -9.75 -16.21
CA ASN A 70 2.24 -11.11 -16.18
C ASN A 70 1.67 -11.97 -15.04
N GLY A 71 0.85 -11.38 -14.18
CA GLY A 71 0.21 -12.10 -13.09
C GLY A 71 1.12 -12.42 -11.92
N LYS A 72 2.35 -11.91 -11.92
CA LYS A 72 3.26 -12.20 -10.82
C LYS A 72 2.78 -11.53 -9.56
N LYS A 73 2.84 -12.26 -8.45
CA LYS A 73 2.40 -11.78 -7.14
C LYS A 73 3.59 -11.43 -6.27
N TYR A 74 3.43 -10.35 -5.51
CA TYR A 74 4.43 -9.86 -4.56
C TYR A 74 3.76 -9.79 -3.21
N ARG A 75 4.26 -10.60 -2.28
CA ARG A 75 3.58 -10.82 -1.01
C ARG A 75 3.95 -9.78 0.02
N LEU A 76 3.07 -9.61 0.99
CA LEU A 76 3.29 -8.73 2.13
C LEU A 76 4.47 -9.20 2.96
N LEU A 77 5.36 -8.27 3.31
CA LEU A 77 6.50 -8.53 4.17
C LEU A 77 6.30 -8.00 5.58
N SER A 78 5.83 -6.76 5.69
CA SER A 78 5.68 -6.10 6.99
C SER A 78 4.75 -4.91 6.90
N ALA A 79 4.38 -4.39 8.06
CA ALA A 79 3.51 -3.22 8.15
C ALA A 79 3.92 -2.39 9.36
N ASP A 80 3.73 -1.06 9.24
CA ASP A 80 3.99 -0.12 10.33
C ASP A 80 2.73 0.67 10.62
N ASN A 81 2.45 0.89 11.90
CA ASN A 81 1.32 1.69 12.39
C ASN A 81 -0.04 1.12 12.05
N ILE A 82 -0.08 -0.16 11.72
CA ILE A 82 -1.31 -0.91 11.55
C ILE A 82 -1.02 -2.35 11.93
N VAL A 83 -2.00 -3.02 12.48
CA VAL A 83 -1.87 -4.43 12.80
C VAL A 83 -2.44 -5.26 11.67
N LEU A 84 -1.92 -6.47 11.52
CA LEU A 84 -2.41 -7.39 10.51
C LEU A 84 -3.52 -8.24 11.09
N SER A 85 -4.47 -8.62 10.26
CA SER A 85 -5.57 -9.47 10.68
C SER A 85 -5.03 -10.77 11.29
N PRO A 86 -5.64 -11.33 12.35
CA PRO A 86 -6.93 -10.95 12.92
C PRO A 86 -6.90 -9.81 13.93
N ASP A 87 -5.73 -9.29 14.26
CA ASP A 87 -5.63 -8.16 15.19
C ASP A 87 -6.22 -6.91 14.54
N LYS A 88 -6.55 -5.92 15.34
CA LYS A 88 -7.11 -4.68 14.82
C LYS A 88 -6.73 -3.50 15.72
N VAL A 89 -6.64 -2.32 15.11
CA VAL A 89 -6.43 -1.06 15.82
C VAL A 89 -7.78 -0.40 16.01
N GLU A 90 -8.08 -0.01 17.25
CA GLU A 90 -9.33 0.67 17.57
C GLU A 90 -9.10 2.16 17.74
N PHE A 91 -10.09 2.95 17.42
CA PHE A 91 -10.06 4.40 17.61
C PHE A 91 -11.38 4.85 18.21
N ASP A 92 -11.31 5.95 18.99
CA ASP A 92 -12.42 6.34 19.84
C ASP A 92 -13.47 7.22 19.16
N TYR A 93 -13.07 7.96 18.12
CA TYR A 93 -14.00 8.90 17.48
C TYR A 93 -13.52 9.24 16.07
N ASN A 94 -14.41 9.88 15.31
CA ASN A 94 -14.25 10.08 13.89
C ASN A 94 -13.23 11.15 13.49
N LYS A 95 -12.60 11.81 14.44
CA LYS A 95 -11.57 12.80 14.12
C LYS A 95 -10.18 12.23 14.05
N ALA A 96 -10.01 11.00 14.48
CA ALA A 96 -8.71 10.35 14.43
C ALA A 96 -8.30 10.10 12.99
N ARG A 97 -7.01 10.10 12.75
CA ARG A 97 -6.44 9.72 11.46
C ARG A 97 -5.37 8.68 11.68
N LEU A 98 -5.31 7.74 10.77
CA LEU A 98 -4.28 6.72 10.78
C LEU A 98 -3.44 6.87 9.53
N PHE A 99 -2.13 6.97 9.73
CA PHE A 99 -1.18 6.89 8.62
C PHE A 99 -0.37 5.62 8.84
N PHE A 100 -0.32 4.76 7.84
CA PHE A 100 0.37 3.50 7.99
C PHE A 100 1.07 3.14 6.70
N SER A 101 2.00 2.20 6.81
CA SER A 101 2.81 1.75 5.69
C SER A 101 2.76 0.24 5.59
N ILE A 102 2.71 -0.26 4.36
CA ILE A 102 2.74 -1.69 4.08
C ILE A 102 3.92 -1.93 3.15
N ARG A 103 4.71 -2.96 3.43
CA ARG A 103 5.83 -3.34 2.56
C ARG A 103 5.57 -4.69 1.93
N PHE A 104 5.82 -4.72 0.63
CA PHE A 104 5.70 -5.93 -0.17
C PHE A 104 7.06 -6.35 -0.68
N GLU A 105 7.18 -7.58 -1.16
CA GLU A 105 8.38 -8.05 -1.82
C GLU A 105 8.81 -7.07 -2.90
N PRO A 106 10.13 -6.96 -3.17
CA PRO A 106 10.61 -5.96 -4.13
C PRO A 106 10.12 -6.22 -5.54
N ILE A 107 9.77 -5.15 -6.23
CA ILE A 107 9.33 -5.21 -7.62
C ILE A 107 10.45 -4.72 -8.54
N PRO A 108 10.43 -5.13 -9.81
CA PRO A 108 11.41 -4.64 -10.77
C PRO A 108 11.27 -3.14 -10.99
N LEU A 109 12.39 -2.49 -11.29
CA LEU A 109 12.40 -1.07 -11.59
C LEU A 109 12.07 -0.86 -13.06
N GLU A 110 10.83 -1.10 -13.41
CA GLU A 110 10.34 -0.97 -14.77
C GLU A 110 8.88 -0.54 -14.74
N GLU A 111 8.42 0.09 -15.80
CA GLU A 111 7.05 0.56 -15.85
C GLU A 111 6.07 -0.62 -15.79
N SER A 112 5.11 -0.54 -14.87
CA SER A 112 4.16 -1.62 -14.62
C SER A 112 2.90 -1.08 -13.97
N VAL A 113 1.87 -1.91 -14.02
CA VAL A 113 0.60 -1.60 -13.36
C VAL A 113 0.29 -2.76 -12.42
N TYR A 114 -0.13 -2.43 -11.21
CA TYR A 114 -0.40 -3.42 -10.18
C TYR A 114 -1.81 -3.29 -9.64
N ASN A 115 -2.37 -4.41 -9.23
CA ASN A 115 -3.56 -4.45 -8.39
C ASN A 115 -3.12 -4.86 -7.00
N LEU A 116 -3.79 -4.32 -5.99
CA LEU A 116 -3.53 -4.69 -4.61
C LEU A 116 -4.75 -5.38 -4.05
N PHE A 117 -4.56 -6.59 -3.55
CA PHE A 117 -5.59 -7.39 -2.93
C PHE A 117 -5.25 -7.64 -1.48
N GLU A 118 -6.23 -7.51 -0.60
CA GLU A 118 -6.01 -7.77 0.80
C GLU A 118 -6.02 -9.26 1.12
N SER A 119 -6.71 -10.05 0.29
CA SER A 119 -6.75 -11.50 0.44
C SER A 119 -7.12 -12.14 -0.88
N ASP A 120 -6.85 -13.45 -1.01
CA ASP A 120 -7.20 -14.19 -2.21
C ASP A 120 -8.72 -14.29 -2.41
N GLY A 121 -9.47 -14.48 -1.32
CA GLY A 121 -10.92 -14.55 -1.38
C GLY A 121 -11.55 -13.21 -1.07
N ARG A 122 -11.32 -12.23 -1.93
CA ARG A 122 -11.76 -10.86 -1.70
C ARG A 122 -13.23 -10.78 -1.27
N THR A 123 -13.46 -10.05 -0.18
CA THR A 123 -14.81 -9.75 0.29
C THR A 123 -15.08 -8.26 0.12
N GLU A 124 -16.33 -7.85 0.31
CA GLU A 124 -16.69 -6.44 0.14
C GLU A 124 -16.04 -5.51 1.16
N ASN A 125 -15.52 -6.07 2.26
CA ASN A 125 -14.86 -5.28 3.30
C ASN A 125 -13.36 -5.19 3.10
N ASP A 126 -12.82 -5.91 2.13
CA ASP A 126 -11.38 -5.87 1.86
C ASP A 126 -11.01 -4.57 1.17
N PHE A 127 -9.83 -4.06 1.49
CA PHE A 127 -9.23 -2.96 0.74
C PHE A 127 -8.76 -3.49 -0.61
N PHE A 128 -9.10 -2.79 -1.66
CA PHE A 128 -8.81 -3.25 -3.01
C PHE A 128 -8.49 -2.05 -3.89
N TYR A 129 -7.38 -2.13 -4.60
CA TYR A 129 -6.92 -1.06 -5.48
C TYR A 129 -6.56 -1.65 -6.83
N THR A 130 -6.99 -0.99 -7.90
CA THR A 130 -6.66 -1.42 -9.25
C THR A 130 -5.93 -0.32 -9.99
N GLY A 131 -5.10 -0.75 -10.92
CA GLY A 131 -4.43 0.19 -11.81
C GLY A 131 -3.44 1.09 -11.12
N ILE A 132 -2.75 0.58 -10.09
CA ILE A 132 -1.67 1.33 -9.46
C ILE A 132 -0.54 1.42 -10.46
N HIS A 133 -0.31 2.62 -10.99
CA HIS A 133 0.66 2.84 -12.05
C HIS A 133 2.03 3.15 -11.45
N PHE A 134 3.01 2.35 -11.80
CA PHE A 134 4.39 2.51 -11.33
C PHE A 134 5.27 2.77 -12.55
N ASN A 135 5.82 3.97 -12.63
CA ASN A 135 6.69 4.36 -13.73
C ASN A 135 7.99 4.93 -13.17
N PRO A 136 9.12 4.23 -13.35
CA PRO A 136 10.40 4.71 -12.81
C PRO A 136 10.78 6.11 -13.25
N LYS A 137 10.33 6.54 -14.43
CA LYS A 137 10.64 7.89 -14.92
C LYS A 137 10.01 8.99 -14.09
N GLU A 138 8.98 8.66 -13.32
CA GLU A 138 8.28 9.63 -12.48
C GLU A 138 8.80 9.64 -11.05
N LEU A 139 9.74 8.78 -10.74
CA LEU A 139 10.26 8.65 -9.38
C LEU A 139 11.30 9.72 -9.09
N LEU A 140 11.29 10.18 -7.84
CA LEU A 140 12.30 11.09 -7.35
C LEU A 140 13.25 10.34 -6.43
N GLU A 141 14.54 10.53 -6.63
CA GLU A 141 15.51 9.89 -5.76
C GLU A 141 15.57 10.65 -4.43
N VAL A 142 15.44 9.90 -3.35
CA VAL A 142 15.52 10.46 -2.01
C VAL A 142 16.93 10.25 -1.50
N VAL A 143 17.56 11.33 -1.12
CA VAL A 143 18.97 11.33 -0.69
C VAL A 143 19.05 11.29 0.82
#